data_2f394d4d88b3f489178db7eedfea2822
#
_entry.id   2f394d4d88b3f489178db7eedfea2822
#
_cell.length_a   1.000
_cell.length_b   1.000
_cell.length_c   1.000
_cell.angle_alpha   90.00
_cell.angle_beta   90.00
_cell.angle_gamma   90.00
#
_symmetry.space_group_name_H-M   'P 1'
#
loop_
_entity.id
_entity.type
_entity.pdbx_description
1 polymer ?
#
loop_
_entity_poly.entity_id
_entity_poly.type
_entity_poly.pdbx_seq_one_letter_code
_entity_poly.pdbx_strand_id
1 'polypeptide(L)'
;MEAQMATVVAHNIISPLGFTSEMNYHAIKCGNSSLRLCEKAFGTSLSVTASVFDEAMRKQLLVEGFTWFESLVIHSVRKAIADIGMDVSGKEVCFVLSTTKANVESLDTISDEQVLPGRTAE
;
A
#
# COMPACT_ATOMS: atom_id res chain seq x y z
N MET A 1 -10.70 26.00 26.26
CA MET A 1 -10.39 25.36 24.98
C MET A 1 -11.16 24.03 24.92
N GLU A 2 -12.20 23.96 24.11
CA GLU A 2 -12.87 22.69 23.89
C GLU A 2 -11.89 21.76 23.14
N ALA A 3 -11.71 20.55 23.68
CA ALA A 3 -10.90 19.56 23.02
C ALA A 3 -11.63 19.12 21.73
N GLN A 4 -11.08 19.45 20.58
CA GLN A 4 -11.57 18.89 19.31
C GLN A 4 -11.23 17.40 19.29
N MET A 5 -12.26 16.57 19.34
CA MET A 5 -12.09 15.11 19.22
C MET A 5 -12.14 14.71 17.76
N ALA A 6 -11.10 13.98 17.33
CA ALA A 6 -11.10 13.30 16.04
C ALA A 6 -11.52 11.83 16.22
N THR A 7 -12.36 11.35 15.32
CA THR A 7 -12.84 9.96 15.34
C THR A 7 -12.39 9.24 14.10
N VAL A 8 -11.81 8.05 14.26
CA VAL A 8 -11.52 7.13 13.14
C VAL A 8 -12.82 6.40 12.78
N VAL A 9 -13.34 6.64 11.59
CA VAL A 9 -14.61 6.06 11.12
C VAL A 9 -14.41 4.83 10.24
N ALA A 10 -13.23 4.68 9.63
CA ALA A 10 -12.85 3.52 8.85
C ALA A 10 -11.34 3.37 8.80
N HIS A 11 -10.88 2.17 8.53
CA HIS A 11 -9.46 1.87 8.32
C HIS A 11 -9.31 0.62 7.45
N ASN A 12 -8.17 0.51 6.77
CA ASN A 12 -7.78 -0.72 6.10
C ASN A 12 -6.27 -0.92 6.16
N ILE A 13 -5.85 -2.18 6.16
CA ILE A 13 -4.45 -2.59 6.09
C ILE A 13 -4.32 -3.59 4.95
N ILE A 14 -3.36 -3.35 4.05
CA ILE A 14 -2.95 -4.32 3.03
C ILE A 14 -1.52 -4.76 3.32
N SER A 15 -1.33 -6.06 3.42
CA SER A 15 -0.02 -6.67 3.60
C SER A 15 0.01 -8.06 2.97
N PRO A 16 1.17 -8.73 2.89
CA PRO A 16 1.24 -10.14 2.48
C PRO A 16 0.48 -11.13 3.38
N LEU A 17 -0.06 -10.69 4.51
CA LEU A 17 -0.95 -11.49 5.37
C LEU A 17 -2.43 -11.36 4.98
N GLY A 18 -2.79 -10.34 4.22
CA GLY A 18 -4.17 -10.13 3.79
C GLY A 18 -4.45 -8.71 3.29
N PHE A 19 -5.58 -8.55 2.65
CA PHE A 19 -5.95 -7.31 1.96
C PHE A 19 -6.90 -6.43 2.77
N THR A 20 -7.25 -6.87 3.97
CA THR A 20 -8.10 -6.11 4.90
C THR A 20 -7.51 -6.11 6.30
N SER A 21 -7.90 -5.12 7.11
CA SER A 21 -7.52 -5.07 8.52
C SER A 21 -7.92 -6.33 9.27
N GLU A 22 -9.10 -6.87 9.00
CA GLU A 22 -9.61 -8.09 9.63
C GLU A 22 -8.74 -9.30 9.29
N MET A 23 -8.40 -9.51 8.00
CA MET A 23 -7.52 -10.60 7.57
C MET A 23 -6.16 -10.52 8.25
N ASN A 24 -5.55 -9.34 8.28
CA ASN A 24 -4.26 -9.10 8.93
C ASN A 24 -4.33 -9.38 10.43
N TYR A 25 -5.37 -8.88 11.11
CA TYR A 25 -5.57 -9.12 12.54
C TYR A 25 -5.72 -10.61 12.83
N HIS A 26 -6.56 -11.31 12.06
CA HIS A 26 -6.78 -12.76 12.24
C HIS A 26 -5.49 -13.56 12.01
N ALA A 27 -4.73 -13.25 10.96
CA ALA A 27 -3.47 -13.92 10.68
C ALA A 27 -2.47 -13.76 11.85
N ILE A 28 -2.30 -12.53 12.36
CA ILE A 28 -1.41 -12.25 13.48
C ILE A 28 -1.91 -12.96 14.76
N LYS A 29 -3.20 -12.94 15.02
CA LYS A 29 -3.80 -13.63 16.18
C LYS A 29 -3.57 -15.14 16.14
N CYS A 30 -3.53 -15.74 14.95
CA CYS A 30 -3.20 -17.15 14.74
C CYS A 30 -1.69 -17.45 14.76
N GLY A 31 -0.85 -16.44 14.98
CA GLY A 31 0.62 -16.61 14.99
C GLY A 31 1.23 -16.71 13.58
N ASN A 32 0.48 -16.38 12.53
CA ASN A 32 1.00 -16.41 11.16
C ASN A 32 1.97 -15.27 10.91
N SER A 33 3.02 -15.56 10.14
CA SER A 33 3.98 -14.57 9.65
C SER A 33 4.16 -14.73 8.14
N SER A 34 4.32 -13.61 7.45
CA SER A 34 4.66 -13.59 6.03
C SER A 34 6.16 -13.43 5.78
N LEU A 35 6.98 -13.41 6.83
CA LEU A 35 8.43 -13.37 6.69
C LEU A 35 8.94 -14.69 6.09
N ARG A 36 9.73 -14.57 5.01
CA ARG A 36 10.35 -15.70 4.33
C ARG A 36 11.74 -15.35 3.84
N LEU A 37 12.60 -16.35 3.69
CA LEU A 37 13.89 -16.17 3.04
C LEU A 37 13.66 -15.95 1.53
N CYS A 38 14.10 -14.81 1.04
CA CYS A 38 14.08 -14.46 -0.37
C CYS A 38 15.51 -14.57 -0.91
N GLU A 39 15.76 -15.59 -1.72
CA GLU A 39 17.08 -15.78 -2.37
C GLU A 39 17.20 -14.82 -3.54
N LYS A 40 18.41 -14.26 -3.74
CA LYS A 40 18.71 -13.29 -4.81
C LYS A 40 17.69 -12.14 -4.85
N ALA A 41 17.30 -11.65 -3.67
CA ALA A 41 16.26 -10.67 -3.54
C ALA A 41 16.68 -9.34 -4.19
N PHE A 42 15.70 -8.69 -4.80
CA PHE A 42 15.83 -7.32 -5.33
C PHE A 42 16.99 -7.15 -6.34
N GLY A 43 17.23 -8.17 -7.18
CA GLY A 43 18.31 -8.12 -8.18
C GLY A 43 19.74 -8.26 -7.63
N THR A 44 19.88 -8.56 -6.33
CA THR A 44 21.18 -8.79 -5.69
C THR A 44 21.53 -10.26 -5.61
N SER A 45 22.79 -10.58 -5.30
CA SER A 45 23.24 -11.96 -5.00
C SER A 45 22.95 -12.38 -3.55
N LEU A 46 22.39 -11.47 -2.75
CA LEU A 46 22.17 -11.69 -1.32
C LEU A 46 20.80 -12.32 -1.06
N SER A 47 20.74 -13.15 -0.04
CA SER A 47 19.49 -13.65 0.51
C SER A 47 19.07 -12.81 1.69
N VAL A 48 17.82 -12.39 1.72
CA VAL A 48 17.26 -11.57 2.82
C VAL A 48 15.95 -12.18 3.32
N THR A 49 15.69 -12.03 4.61
CA THR A 49 14.38 -12.37 5.17
C THR A 49 13.47 -11.15 5.02
N ALA A 50 12.41 -11.30 4.26
CA ALA A 50 11.47 -10.22 3.97
C ALA A 50 10.02 -10.73 3.91
N SER A 51 9.10 -9.82 4.15
CA SER A 51 7.67 -10.01 3.91
C SER A 51 7.35 -9.38 2.56
N VAL A 52 7.06 -10.21 1.56
CA VAL A 52 6.80 -9.76 0.18
C VAL A 52 5.50 -10.36 -0.34
N PHE A 53 4.77 -9.58 -1.14
CA PHE A 53 3.62 -10.09 -1.86
C PHE A 53 4.06 -11.12 -2.88
N ASP A 54 3.37 -12.24 -2.94
CA ASP A 54 3.59 -13.22 -4.01
C ASP A 54 2.99 -12.74 -5.34
N GLU A 55 3.29 -13.47 -6.40
CA GLU A 55 2.86 -13.09 -7.75
C GLU A 55 1.33 -13.14 -7.92
N ALA A 56 0.65 -14.07 -7.27
CA ALA A 56 -0.81 -14.18 -7.33
C ALA A 56 -1.48 -12.98 -6.65
N MET A 57 -0.99 -12.59 -5.49
CA MET A 57 -1.43 -11.37 -4.79
C MET A 57 -1.16 -10.11 -5.62
N ARG A 58 0.03 -10.01 -6.23
CA ARG A 58 0.38 -8.87 -7.09
C ARG A 58 -0.56 -8.77 -8.29
N LYS A 59 -0.86 -9.87 -8.97
CA LYS A 59 -1.82 -9.90 -10.09
C LYS A 59 -3.22 -9.49 -9.67
N GLN A 60 -3.64 -9.89 -8.47
CA GLN A 60 -4.96 -9.56 -7.94
C GLN A 60 -5.10 -8.08 -7.56
N LEU A 61 -4.02 -7.48 -7.07
CA LEU A 61 -4.03 -6.10 -6.57
C LEU A 61 -3.59 -5.07 -7.62
N LEU A 62 -2.91 -5.48 -8.69
CA LEU A 62 -2.46 -4.56 -9.72
C LEU A 62 -3.65 -3.95 -10.47
N VAL A 63 -3.70 -2.62 -10.51
CA VAL A 63 -4.68 -1.86 -11.27
C VAL A 63 -4.03 -1.40 -12.56
N GLU A 64 -4.68 -1.68 -13.70
CA GLU A 64 -4.17 -1.29 -15.01
C GLU A 64 -3.96 0.23 -15.10
N GLY A 65 -2.80 0.63 -15.60
CA GLY A 65 -2.43 2.05 -15.74
C GLY A 65 -1.85 2.69 -14.49
N PHE A 66 -1.72 1.95 -13.39
CA PHE A 66 -1.16 2.42 -12.14
C PHE A 66 0.09 1.62 -11.73
N THR A 67 0.98 2.26 -10.98
CA THR A 67 2.12 1.57 -10.39
C THR A 67 1.68 0.60 -9.29
N TRP A 68 2.60 -0.25 -8.86
CA TRP A 68 2.32 -1.16 -7.74
C TRP A 68 1.92 -0.41 -6.46
N PHE A 69 2.67 0.65 -6.11
CA PHE A 69 2.36 1.46 -4.93
C PHE A 69 0.98 2.12 -5.03
N GLU A 70 0.70 2.75 -6.17
CA GLU A 70 -0.61 3.39 -6.42
C GLU A 70 -1.76 2.38 -6.34
N SER A 71 -1.56 1.19 -6.90
CA SER A 71 -2.55 0.11 -6.83
C SER A 71 -2.88 -0.29 -5.40
N LEU A 72 -1.87 -0.41 -4.53
CA LEU A 72 -2.07 -0.69 -3.11
C LEU A 72 -2.86 0.42 -2.41
N VAL A 73 -2.52 1.68 -2.69
CA VAL A 73 -3.24 2.84 -2.13
C VAL A 73 -4.70 2.83 -2.58
N ILE A 74 -4.95 2.64 -3.88
CA ILE A 74 -6.30 2.59 -4.45
C ILE A 74 -7.14 1.50 -3.78
N HIS A 75 -6.61 0.28 -3.66
CA HIS A 75 -7.33 -0.82 -3.02
C HIS A 75 -7.60 -0.54 -1.54
N SER A 76 -6.60 -0.03 -0.81
CA SER A 76 -6.75 0.22 0.62
C SER A 76 -7.78 1.32 0.90
N VAL A 77 -7.71 2.44 0.16
CA VAL A 77 -8.66 3.55 0.30
C VAL A 77 -10.07 3.09 -0.08
N ARG A 78 -10.24 2.43 -1.24
CA ARG A 78 -11.54 1.92 -1.67
C ARG A 78 -12.16 0.99 -0.63
N LYS A 79 -11.37 0.11 -0.04
CA LYS A 79 -11.87 -0.80 1.01
C LYS A 79 -12.27 -0.05 2.28
N ALA A 80 -11.45 0.92 2.71
CA ALA A 80 -11.74 1.70 3.92
C ALA A 80 -13.04 2.52 3.79
N ILE A 81 -13.31 3.11 2.61
CA ILE A 81 -14.48 3.98 2.41
C ILE A 81 -15.75 3.23 1.97
N ALA A 82 -15.62 1.98 1.49
CA ALA A 82 -16.74 1.22 0.91
C ALA A 82 -17.94 1.07 1.86
N ASP A 83 -17.67 0.92 3.15
CA ASP A 83 -18.68 0.57 4.14
C ASP A 83 -19.21 1.80 4.92
N ILE A 84 -18.66 3.00 4.70
CA ILE A 84 -19.04 4.19 5.47
C ILE A 84 -20.03 5.12 4.76
N GLY A 85 -20.29 4.89 3.47
CA GLY A 85 -21.26 5.69 2.69
C GLY A 85 -20.92 7.18 2.59
N MET A 86 -19.67 7.58 2.84
CA MET A 86 -19.24 8.98 2.75
C MET A 86 -18.97 9.37 1.30
N ASP A 87 -19.42 10.57 0.93
CA ASP A 87 -18.97 11.23 -0.27
C ASP A 87 -17.59 11.84 -0.02
N VAL A 88 -16.56 11.18 -0.56
CA VAL A 88 -15.15 11.62 -0.45
C VAL A 88 -14.74 12.60 -1.55
N SER A 89 -15.65 12.97 -2.45
CA SER A 89 -15.39 13.96 -3.50
C SER A 89 -15.68 15.40 -3.08
N GLY A 90 -16.26 15.57 -1.88
CA GLY A 90 -16.66 16.87 -1.36
C GLY A 90 -15.47 17.80 -1.06
N LYS A 91 -15.70 19.12 -1.18
CA LYS A 91 -14.67 20.14 -0.93
C LYS A 91 -14.14 20.18 0.53
N GLU A 92 -14.85 19.52 1.44
CA GLU A 92 -14.49 19.43 2.85
C GLU A 92 -13.61 18.21 3.17
N VAL A 93 -13.29 17.39 2.14
CA VAL A 93 -12.43 16.21 2.27
C VAL A 93 -11.01 16.58 1.91
N CYS A 94 -10.07 16.29 2.82
CA CYS A 94 -8.65 16.43 2.58
C CYS A 94 -8.02 15.05 2.51
N PHE A 95 -7.31 14.76 1.43
CA PHE A 95 -6.52 13.54 1.28
C PHE A 95 -5.08 13.82 1.69
N VAL A 96 -4.59 13.10 2.70
CA VAL A 96 -3.20 13.21 3.17
C VAL A 96 -2.51 11.88 2.94
N LEU A 97 -1.51 11.87 2.05
CA LEU A 97 -0.66 10.71 1.78
C LEU A 97 0.71 10.90 2.43
N SER A 98 1.12 9.93 3.25
CA SER A 98 2.45 9.86 3.82
C SER A 98 3.12 8.56 3.40
N THR A 99 4.31 8.67 2.82
CA THR A 99 5.07 7.52 2.34
C THR A 99 6.57 7.78 2.47
N THR A 100 7.34 6.72 2.65
CA THR A 100 8.82 6.80 2.67
C THR A 100 9.44 6.41 1.33
N LYS A 101 8.71 5.77 0.44
CA LYS A 101 9.26 5.18 -0.79
C LYS A 101 8.43 5.50 -2.04
N ALA A 102 7.11 5.65 -1.91
CA ALA A 102 6.22 5.89 -3.06
C ALA A 102 6.54 4.96 -4.24
N ASN A 103 6.71 5.52 -5.42
CA ASN A 103 7.01 4.81 -6.67
C ASN A 103 8.51 4.58 -6.91
N VAL A 104 9.32 4.38 -5.85
CA VAL A 104 10.77 4.19 -5.98
C VAL A 104 11.14 3.06 -6.94
N GLU A 105 10.31 2.03 -7.07
CA GLU A 105 10.53 0.93 -8.02
C GLU A 105 10.56 1.39 -9.49
N SER A 106 9.93 2.53 -9.79
CA SER A 106 9.93 3.10 -11.14
C SER A 106 11.27 3.70 -11.53
N LEU A 107 12.14 4.01 -10.58
CA LEU A 107 13.47 4.57 -10.84
C LEU A 107 14.40 3.56 -11.51
N ASP A 108 14.22 2.26 -11.24
CA ASP A 108 15.04 1.19 -11.83
C ASP A 108 14.74 0.98 -13.33
N THR A 109 13.58 1.46 -13.80
CA THR A 109 13.12 1.26 -15.18
C THR A 109 13.18 2.52 -16.05
N ILE A 110 13.49 3.66 -15.45
CA ILE A 110 13.50 4.96 -16.13
C ILE A 110 14.97 5.37 -16.32
N SER A 111 15.40 5.60 -17.58
CA SER A 111 16.67 6.25 -17.86
C SER A 111 16.68 7.68 -17.28
N ASP A 112 17.84 8.18 -16.89
CA ASP A 112 18.01 9.51 -16.24
C ASP A 112 17.31 10.67 -16.99
N GLU A 113 17.08 10.53 -18.30
CA GLU A 113 16.39 11.51 -19.13
C GLU A 113 14.86 11.51 -18.97
N GLN A 114 14.29 10.50 -18.33
CA GLN A 114 12.82 10.30 -18.22
C GLN A 114 12.28 10.52 -16.81
N VAL A 115 13.12 10.86 -15.84
CA VAL A 115 12.67 11.18 -14.49
C VAL A 115 11.97 12.53 -14.51
N LEU A 116 10.64 12.51 -14.57
CA LEU A 116 9.83 13.72 -14.43
C LEU A 116 9.76 14.11 -12.95
N PRO A 117 10.18 15.34 -12.60
CA PRO A 117 10.01 15.85 -11.24
C PRO A 117 8.52 15.83 -10.86
N GLY A 118 8.21 15.22 -9.73
CA GLY A 118 6.85 15.20 -9.19
C GLY A 118 6.11 13.86 -9.29
N ARG A 119 6.51 12.93 -10.18
CA ARG A 119 5.82 11.63 -10.32
C ARG A 119 6.17 10.61 -9.24
N THR A 120 7.21 10.86 -8.47
CA THR A 120 7.60 10.02 -7.33
C THR A 120 6.88 10.37 -6.03
N ALA A 121 6.11 11.45 -6.02
CA ALA A 121 5.43 12.00 -4.83
C ALA A 121 3.93 12.26 -5.03
N GLU A 122 3.35 11.94 -6.20
CA GLU A 122 1.91 12.04 -6.44
C GLU A 122 1.14 10.79 -6.07
#